data_6318980e52ae5a3fdd2486353d579b08
#
_entry.id   6318980e52ae5a3fdd2486353d579b08
#
_cell.length_a   1.000
_cell.length_b   1.000
_cell.length_c   1.000
_cell.angle_alpha   90.00
_cell.angle_beta   90.00
_cell.angle_gamma   90.00
#
_symmetry.space_group_name_H-M   'P 1'
#
loop_
_entity.id
_entity.type
_entity.pdbx_description
1 polymer ?
#
loop_
_entity_poly.entity_id
_entity_poly.type
_entity_poly.pdbx_seq_one_letter_code
_entity_poly.pdbx_strand_id
1 'polypeptide(L)'
;IIGRLVGSEMCIRDRLNNGKLKMSEFYAHCSESEVRAQQKFSALYTFEGLNRIQVDELEAGDIIAVAGIDNITIGDTIANNDEPEPLPRIEVDEPTVSMLFYVNDSPFAGKEGKYLTTRHLKERLEKEILSNVSIQVIETERTDVFEVRGRGELQMAVLIETMRREGYELMVSKPRVITKEEGGKILEPMEKVSLDIPEDKVGTVTEKLSTRKGRMTNLQNHGSGRVNMEFSIPS
;
A
#
# COMPACT_ATOMS: atom_id res chain seq x y z
N ILE A 1 -10.28 9.56 18.72
CA ILE A 1 -9.93 9.66 17.30
C ILE A 1 -8.88 8.60 17.01
N ILE A 2 -9.20 7.67 16.14
CA ILE A 2 -8.31 6.60 15.72
C ILE A 2 -7.74 7.01 14.37
N GLY A 3 -6.44 7.20 14.30
CA GLY A 3 -5.76 7.50 13.06
C GLY A 3 -5.06 6.28 12.49
N ARG A 4 -5.21 6.03 11.21
CA ARG A 4 -4.50 5.12 10.33
C ARG A 4 -4.63 3.62 10.63
N LEU A 5 -5.48 3.00 9.86
CA LEU A 5 -5.85 1.61 9.94
C LEU A 5 -4.99 0.74 9.00
N VAL A 6 -4.40 -0.32 9.55
CA VAL A 6 -3.71 -1.36 8.77
C VAL A 6 -4.49 -2.65 8.96
N GLY A 7 -5.20 -3.09 7.91
CA GLY A 7 -6.06 -4.24 7.96
C GLY A 7 -5.38 -5.55 7.57
N SER A 8 -5.66 -6.59 8.31
CA SER A 8 -5.66 -7.97 7.82
C SER A 8 -6.84 -8.69 8.45
N GLU A 9 -7.61 -9.38 7.64
CA GLU A 9 -8.71 -10.27 8.02
C GLU A 9 -9.51 -9.87 9.27
N MET A 10 -10.53 -9.02 9.09
CA MET A 10 -11.55 -8.63 10.07
C MET A 10 -11.10 -7.80 11.29
N CYS A 11 -9.83 -7.47 11.45
CA CYS A 11 -9.37 -6.61 12.55
C CYS A 11 -8.52 -5.47 12.01
N ILE A 12 -8.93 -4.25 12.36
CA ILE A 12 -8.21 -3.03 12.03
C ILE A 12 -7.29 -2.72 13.20
N ARG A 13 -6.00 -2.49 12.94
CA ARG A 13 -5.01 -2.15 13.97
C ARG A 13 -4.56 -0.72 13.81
N ASP A 14 -4.67 0.06 14.86
CA ASP A 14 -4.18 1.42 14.91
C ASP A 14 -3.90 1.91 16.33
N ARG A 15 -3.46 3.15 16.45
CA ARG A 15 -3.28 3.81 17.73
C ARG A 15 -4.46 4.73 18.04
N LEU A 16 -4.99 4.64 19.25
CA LEU A 16 -5.96 5.59 19.77
C LEU A 16 -5.24 6.91 20.07
N ASN A 17 -5.50 7.94 19.27
CA ASN A 17 -4.82 9.23 19.38
C ASN A 17 -5.40 10.10 20.51
N ASN A 18 -6.70 10.07 20.71
CA ASN A 18 -7.37 10.92 21.71
C ASN A 18 -8.61 10.24 22.27
N GLY A 19 -8.89 10.51 23.55
CA GLY A 19 -10.10 10.05 24.23
C GLY A 19 -10.05 8.59 24.67
N LYS A 20 -11.24 8.00 24.81
CA LYS A 20 -11.46 6.61 25.21
C LYS A 20 -12.34 5.91 24.20
N LEU A 21 -12.12 4.61 24.04
CA LEU A 21 -12.89 3.75 23.16
C LEU A 21 -13.58 2.68 23.98
N LYS A 22 -14.89 2.52 23.81
CA LYS A 22 -15.72 1.52 24.52
C LYS A 22 -16.49 0.66 23.54
N MET A 23 -16.54 -0.63 23.79
CA MET A 23 -17.22 -1.60 22.93
C MET A 23 -18.75 -1.36 22.87
N SER A 24 -19.35 -0.73 23.90
CA SER A 24 -20.79 -0.49 23.98
C SER A 24 -21.29 0.74 23.22
N GLU A 25 -20.40 1.63 22.80
CA GLU A 25 -20.74 2.92 22.21
C GLU A 25 -20.76 2.87 20.67
N PHE A 26 -21.47 3.84 20.06
CA PHE A 26 -21.46 4.06 18.63
C PHE A 26 -20.42 5.12 18.26
N TYR A 27 -19.75 4.91 17.15
CA TYR A 27 -18.70 5.79 16.63
C TYR A 27 -18.99 6.18 15.19
N ALA A 28 -18.60 7.39 14.83
CA ALA A 28 -18.67 7.87 13.46
C ALA A 28 -17.49 7.33 12.64
N HIS A 29 -17.80 6.68 11.52
CA HIS A 29 -16.84 6.32 10.51
C HIS A 29 -16.71 7.47 9.51
N CYS A 30 -15.57 8.12 9.46
CA CYS A 30 -15.29 9.26 8.60
C CYS A 30 -14.27 8.90 7.53
N SER A 31 -14.58 9.25 6.29
CA SER A 31 -13.63 9.18 5.17
C SER A 31 -13.42 10.59 4.64
N GLU A 32 -12.18 11.05 4.61
CA GLU A 32 -11.81 12.42 4.29
C GLU A 32 -12.54 13.45 5.18
N SER A 33 -13.49 14.19 4.63
CA SER A 33 -14.30 15.18 5.35
C SER A 33 -15.77 14.76 5.54
N GLU A 34 -16.12 13.53 5.15
CA GLU A 34 -17.49 13.05 5.21
C GLU A 34 -17.69 11.96 6.26
N VAL A 35 -18.75 12.09 7.05
CA VAL A 35 -19.22 11.04 7.95
C VAL A 35 -20.02 10.03 7.11
N ARG A 36 -19.49 8.81 6.98
CA ARG A 36 -20.12 7.76 6.16
C ARG A 36 -21.20 6.99 6.90
N ALA A 37 -20.95 6.61 8.15
CA ALA A 37 -21.86 5.79 8.92
C ALA A 37 -21.55 5.85 10.41
N GLN A 38 -22.56 5.54 11.22
CA GLN A 38 -22.38 5.24 12.63
C GLN A 38 -22.23 3.73 12.80
N GLN A 39 -21.17 3.29 13.45
CA GLN A 39 -20.86 1.88 13.61
C GLN A 39 -20.56 1.53 15.06
N LYS A 40 -20.80 0.27 15.40
CA LYS A 40 -20.49 -0.30 16.70
C LYS A 40 -19.52 -1.45 16.53
N PHE A 41 -18.53 -1.54 17.40
CA PHE A 41 -17.56 -2.62 17.35
C PHE A 41 -18.18 -3.94 17.82
N SER A 42 -17.88 -5.01 17.12
CA SER A 42 -18.21 -6.37 17.55
C SER A 42 -17.17 -6.91 18.54
N ALA A 43 -15.92 -6.44 18.44
CA ALA A 43 -14.86 -6.75 19.39
C ALA A 43 -13.79 -5.64 19.40
N LEU A 44 -13.20 -5.43 20.57
CA LEU A 44 -12.12 -4.50 20.83
C LEU A 44 -10.95 -5.24 21.46
N TYR A 45 -9.75 -5.01 20.95
CA TYR A 45 -8.55 -5.70 21.41
C TYR A 45 -7.41 -4.72 21.65
N THR A 46 -6.57 -5.06 22.63
CA THR A 46 -5.24 -4.48 22.84
C THR A 46 -4.15 -5.53 22.66
N PHE A 47 -2.89 -5.12 22.76
CA PHE A 47 -1.73 -5.99 22.58
C PHE A 47 -0.87 -5.98 23.84
N GLU A 48 -0.62 -7.17 24.39
CA GLU A 48 0.43 -7.41 25.38
C GLU A 48 1.55 -8.23 24.76
N GLY A 49 2.63 -7.55 24.41
CA GLY A 49 3.69 -8.14 23.58
C GLY A 49 3.16 -8.55 22.21
N LEU A 50 3.18 -9.83 21.89
CA LEU A 50 2.65 -10.37 20.63
C LEU A 50 1.21 -10.88 20.74
N ASN A 51 0.68 -10.98 21.96
CA ASN A 51 -0.66 -11.54 22.19
C ASN A 51 -1.73 -10.46 22.07
N ARG A 52 -2.84 -10.83 21.45
CA ARG A 52 -4.04 -9.99 21.34
C ARG A 52 -5.01 -10.33 22.47
N ILE A 53 -5.38 -9.34 23.27
CA ILE A 53 -6.27 -9.47 24.41
C ILE A 53 -7.54 -8.68 24.16
N GLN A 54 -8.68 -9.31 24.33
CA GLN A 54 -9.99 -8.64 24.22
C GLN A 54 -10.25 -7.80 25.47
N VAL A 55 -10.74 -6.59 25.27
CA VAL A 55 -11.03 -5.61 26.30
C VAL A 55 -12.34 -4.89 26.02
N ASP A 56 -12.92 -4.30 27.05
CA ASP A 56 -14.17 -3.54 26.91
C ASP A 56 -13.94 -2.04 26.72
N GLU A 57 -12.80 -1.52 27.17
CA GLU A 57 -12.44 -0.09 27.10
C GLU A 57 -10.94 0.06 26.88
N LEU A 58 -10.54 1.09 26.10
CA LEU A 58 -9.16 1.48 25.85
C LEU A 58 -8.99 3.00 25.90
N GLU A 59 -7.78 3.46 26.26
CA GLU A 59 -7.44 4.87 26.39
C GLU A 59 -6.45 5.34 25.33
N ALA A 60 -6.34 6.65 25.17
CA ALA A 60 -5.40 7.27 24.23
C ALA A 60 -3.96 6.83 24.50
N GLY A 61 -3.25 6.48 23.44
CA GLY A 61 -1.87 5.96 23.45
C GLY A 61 -1.76 4.47 23.19
N ASP A 62 -2.82 3.70 23.44
CA ASP A 62 -2.83 2.26 23.21
C ASP A 62 -2.85 1.90 21.72
N ILE A 63 -2.20 0.78 21.39
CA ILE A 63 -2.36 0.14 20.09
C ILE A 63 -3.58 -0.77 20.19
N ILE A 64 -4.53 -0.53 19.31
CA ILE A 64 -5.82 -1.19 19.32
C ILE A 64 -6.05 -2.02 18.06
N ALA A 65 -6.90 -3.04 18.17
CA ALA A 65 -7.51 -3.66 17.01
C ALA A 65 -9.02 -3.74 17.23
N VAL A 66 -9.77 -3.33 16.22
CA VAL A 66 -11.23 -3.34 16.23
C VAL A 66 -11.79 -4.28 15.17
N ALA A 67 -12.91 -4.91 15.46
CA ALA A 67 -13.64 -5.74 14.52
C ALA A 67 -15.10 -5.30 14.42
N GLY A 68 -15.75 -5.63 13.29
CA GLY A 68 -17.19 -5.35 13.07
C GLY A 68 -17.46 -3.99 12.46
N ILE A 69 -16.48 -3.40 11.75
CA ILE A 69 -16.68 -2.21 10.94
C ILE A 69 -16.68 -2.61 9.46
N ASP A 70 -17.78 -2.32 8.78
CA ASP A 70 -17.91 -2.60 7.37
C ASP A 70 -17.31 -1.47 6.50
N ASN A 71 -16.72 -1.85 5.37
CA ASN A 71 -16.22 -0.94 4.34
C ASN A 71 -15.22 0.12 4.80
N ILE A 72 -14.43 -0.18 5.83
CA ILE A 72 -13.37 0.71 6.28
C ILE A 72 -12.12 0.54 5.43
N THR A 73 -11.49 1.66 5.10
CA THR A 73 -10.27 1.70 4.31
C THR A 73 -9.12 2.34 5.08
N ILE A 74 -7.89 2.05 4.68
CA ILE A 74 -6.70 2.66 5.29
C ILE A 74 -6.75 4.17 5.08
N GLY A 75 -6.58 4.92 6.17
CA GLY A 75 -6.67 6.38 6.18
C GLY A 75 -8.02 6.92 6.63
N ASP A 76 -9.05 6.08 6.79
CA ASP A 76 -10.32 6.50 7.38
C ASP A 76 -10.14 6.78 8.89
N THR A 77 -10.99 7.60 9.44
CA THR A 77 -10.97 7.97 10.87
C THR A 77 -12.22 7.43 11.57
N ILE A 78 -12.02 6.88 12.75
CA ILE A 78 -13.10 6.59 13.68
C ILE A 78 -13.13 7.70 14.73
N ALA A 79 -14.22 8.42 14.81
CA ALA A 79 -14.37 9.58 15.68
C ALA A 79 -15.56 9.42 16.64
N ASN A 80 -15.64 10.31 17.62
CA ASN A 80 -16.83 10.43 18.46
C ASN A 80 -18.04 10.76 17.57
N ASN A 81 -19.20 10.22 17.94
CA ASN A 81 -20.43 10.40 17.19
C ASN A 81 -21.03 11.81 17.32
N ASP A 82 -20.83 12.47 18.47
CA ASP A 82 -21.43 13.76 18.77
C ASP A 82 -20.74 14.91 18.01
N GLU A 83 -19.40 14.87 17.95
CA GLU A 83 -18.57 15.85 17.25
C GLU A 83 -17.48 15.10 16.43
N PRO A 84 -17.81 14.58 15.25
CA PRO A 84 -16.86 13.84 14.45
C PRO A 84 -15.83 14.79 13.81
N GLU A 85 -14.58 14.69 14.25
CA GLU A 85 -13.45 15.39 13.66
C GLU A 85 -12.57 14.40 12.87
N PRO A 86 -12.70 14.30 11.54
CA PRO A 86 -11.84 13.46 10.75
C PRO A 86 -10.41 14.00 10.72
N LEU A 87 -9.44 13.10 10.86
CA LEU A 87 -8.04 13.44 10.66
C LEU A 87 -7.73 13.60 9.16
N PRO A 88 -6.80 14.49 8.79
CA PRO A 88 -6.40 14.65 7.40
C PRO A 88 -5.83 13.31 6.89
N ARG A 89 -6.30 12.89 5.72
CA ARG A 89 -5.84 11.66 5.09
C ARG A 89 -4.41 11.82 4.61
N ILE A 90 -3.59 10.79 4.85
CA ILE A 90 -2.23 10.76 4.30
C ILE A 90 -2.34 10.43 2.82
N GLU A 91 -1.92 11.37 1.98
CA GLU A 91 -1.82 11.15 0.54
C GLU A 91 -0.74 10.09 0.26
N VAL A 92 -1.07 9.13 -0.57
CA VAL A 92 -0.15 8.12 -1.07
C VAL A 92 0.10 8.43 -2.54
N ASP A 93 1.38 8.51 -2.93
CA ASP A 93 1.73 8.77 -4.33
C ASP A 93 1.09 7.75 -5.26
N GLU A 94 0.70 8.20 -6.43
CA GLU A 94 0.12 7.36 -7.45
C GLU A 94 1.08 6.26 -7.92
N PRO A 95 0.57 5.09 -8.34
CA PRO A 95 1.40 4.03 -8.89
C PRO A 95 2.05 4.45 -10.21
N THR A 96 3.30 4.05 -10.40
CA THR A 96 4.11 4.38 -11.60
C THR A 96 4.28 3.21 -12.55
N VAL A 97 4.05 1.98 -12.10
CA VAL A 97 4.24 0.75 -12.86
C VAL A 97 2.98 -0.10 -12.84
N SER A 98 2.62 -0.68 -13.98
CA SER A 98 1.54 -1.65 -14.12
C SER A 98 2.04 -2.99 -14.67
N MET A 99 1.42 -4.07 -14.22
CA MET A 99 1.58 -5.42 -14.74
C MET A 99 0.23 -6.09 -14.90
N LEU A 100 0.07 -6.94 -15.91
CA LEU A 100 -1.11 -7.77 -16.05
C LEU A 100 -0.88 -9.11 -15.35
N PHE A 101 -1.84 -9.51 -14.54
CA PHE A 101 -1.86 -10.79 -13.84
C PHE A 101 -2.94 -11.67 -14.48
N TYR A 102 -2.56 -12.89 -14.85
CA TYR A 102 -3.42 -13.85 -15.52
C TYR A 102 -3.47 -15.16 -14.76
N VAL A 103 -4.54 -15.88 -14.96
CA VAL A 103 -4.60 -17.29 -14.57
C VAL A 103 -3.60 -18.08 -15.40
N ASN A 104 -2.92 -19.05 -14.78
CA ASN A 104 -2.03 -19.94 -15.50
C ASN A 104 -2.85 -20.92 -16.36
N ASP A 105 -2.86 -20.73 -17.67
CA ASP A 105 -3.50 -21.57 -18.66
C ASP A 105 -2.51 -22.47 -19.45
N SER A 106 -1.24 -22.52 -18.99
CA SER A 106 -0.21 -23.32 -19.61
C SER A 106 -0.46 -24.83 -19.39
N PRO A 107 0.14 -25.72 -20.21
CA PRO A 107 0.08 -27.17 -20.00
C PRO A 107 0.66 -27.66 -18.67
N PHE A 108 1.34 -26.78 -17.94
CA PHE A 108 1.95 -27.04 -16.64
C PHE A 108 1.10 -26.57 -15.46
N ALA A 109 -0.07 -25.99 -15.73
CA ALA A 109 -0.97 -25.52 -14.68
C ALA A 109 -1.36 -26.64 -13.70
N GLY A 110 -1.38 -26.33 -12.40
CA GLY A 110 -1.74 -27.26 -11.34
C GLY A 110 -0.63 -28.18 -10.85
N LYS A 111 0.63 -27.96 -11.26
CA LYS A 111 1.75 -28.78 -10.81
C LYS A 111 2.39 -28.26 -9.53
N GLU A 112 2.39 -26.95 -9.31
CA GLU A 112 3.10 -26.31 -8.19
C GLU A 112 2.15 -25.64 -7.21
N GLY A 113 0.97 -25.16 -7.65
CA GLY A 113 0.03 -24.43 -6.82
C GLY A 113 -1.34 -25.08 -6.70
N LYS A 114 -2.11 -24.62 -5.69
CA LYS A 114 -3.46 -25.09 -5.41
C LYS A 114 -4.54 -24.17 -5.97
N TYR A 115 -4.20 -22.88 -6.13
CA TYR A 115 -5.15 -21.82 -6.50
C TYR A 115 -4.92 -21.40 -7.94
N LEU A 116 -5.79 -21.90 -8.84
CA LEU A 116 -5.63 -21.84 -10.28
C LEU A 116 -6.75 -21.06 -10.99
N THR A 117 -7.75 -20.62 -10.24
CA THR A 117 -8.95 -20.02 -10.86
C THR A 117 -8.94 -18.51 -10.78
N THR A 118 -9.61 -17.86 -11.73
CA THR A 118 -9.82 -16.41 -11.74
C THR A 118 -10.42 -15.91 -10.43
N ARG A 119 -11.34 -16.67 -9.85
CA ARG A 119 -11.96 -16.36 -8.57
C ARG A 119 -10.92 -16.29 -7.44
N HIS A 120 -10.06 -17.28 -7.33
CA HIS A 120 -9.00 -17.29 -6.32
C HIS A 120 -8.06 -16.10 -6.48
N LEU A 121 -7.66 -15.80 -7.73
CA LEU A 121 -6.80 -14.67 -8.05
C LEU A 121 -7.46 -13.34 -7.66
N LYS A 122 -8.74 -13.15 -8.02
CA LYS A 122 -9.51 -11.95 -7.67
C LYS A 122 -9.60 -11.77 -6.17
N GLU A 123 -10.08 -12.77 -5.43
CA GLU A 123 -10.22 -12.74 -3.97
C GLU A 123 -8.88 -12.40 -3.26
N ARG A 124 -7.77 -12.93 -3.78
CA ARG A 124 -6.45 -12.64 -3.22
C ARG A 124 -6.00 -11.21 -3.49
N LEU A 125 -6.23 -10.70 -4.71
CA LEU A 125 -5.89 -9.32 -5.07
C LEU A 125 -6.77 -8.31 -4.32
N GLU A 126 -8.05 -8.60 -4.13
CA GLU A 126 -8.95 -7.80 -3.30
C GLU A 126 -8.46 -7.71 -1.84
N LYS A 127 -7.99 -8.82 -1.27
CA LYS A 127 -7.35 -8.82 0.07
C LYS A 127 -6.09 -7.97 0.11
N GLU A 128 -5.28 -7.97 -0.94
CA GLU A 128 -4.06 -7.16 -1.00
C GLU A 128 -4.38 -5.67 -0.93
N ILE A 129 -5.41 -5.20 -1.65
CA ILE A 129 -5.83 -3.79 -1.65
C ILE A 129 -6.22 -3.33 -0.23
N LEU A 130 -6.84 -4.19 0.57
CA LEU A 130 -7.24 -3.86 1.94
C LEU A 130 -6.04 -3.59 2.87
N SER A 131 -4.90 -4.22 2.61
CA SER A 131 -3.70 -4.10 3.43
C SER A 131 -2.62 -3.20 2.84
N ASN A 132 -2.70 -2.90 1.53
CA ASN A 132 -1.66 -2.21 0.79
C ASN A 132 -2.23 -1.08 -0.07
N VAL A 133 -2.22 0.13 0.48
CA VAL A 133 -2.77 1.33 -0.19
C VAL A 133 -2.00 1.77 -1.44
N SER A 134 -0.78 1.28 -1.62
CA SER A 134 0.05 1.63 -2.78
C SER A 134 -0.18 0.72 -3.98
N ILE A 135 -1.00 -0.32 -3.83
CA ILE A 135 -1.41 -1.22 -4.91
C ILE A 135 -2.84 -0.90 -5.33
N GLN A 136 -3.05 -0.83 -6.63
CA GLN A 136 -4.36 -0.72 -7.25
C GLN A 136 -4.57 -1.93 -8.15
N VAL A 137 -5.78 -2.48 -8.14
CA VAL A 137 -6.19 -3.56 -9.02
C VAL A 137 -7.36 -3.08 -9.86
N ILE A 138 -7.20 -3.18 -11.17
CA ILE A 138 -8.20 -2.76 -12.15
C ILE A 138 -8.64 -3.98 -12.95
N GLU A 139 -9.94 -4.20 -13.03
CA GLU A 139 -10.51 -5.21 -13.91
C GLU A 139 -10.34 -4.75 -15.36
N THR A 140 -9.91 -5.66 -16.22
CA THR A 140 -9.77 -5.40 -17.64
C THR A 140 -11.02 -5.85 -18.41
N GLU A 141 -11.09 -5.60 -19.71
CA GLU A 141 -12.16 -6.13 -20.57
C GLU A 141 -12.25 -7.67 -20.54
N ARG A 142 -11.13 -8.32 -20.25
CA ARG A 142 -11.05 -9.78 -20.06
C ARG A 142 -11.25 -10.11 -18.59
N THR A 143 -12.20 -10.97 -18.29
CA THR A 143 -12.57 -11.38 -16.93
C THR A 143 -11.50 -12.21 -16.22
N ASP A 144 -10.54 -12.79 -16.96
CA ASP A 144 -9.44 -13.62 -16.48
C ASP A 144 -8.13 -12.85 -16.29
N VAL A 145 -8.13 -11.51 -16.53
CA VAL A 145 -6.94 -10.65 -16.50
C VAL A 145 -7.18 -9.46 -15.60
N PHE A 146 -6.25 -9.22 -14.68
CA PHE A 146 -6.25 -8.06 -13.78
C PHE A 146 -5.04 -7.18 -14.05
N GLU A 147 -5.24 -5.88 -14.19
CA GLU A 147 -4.15 -4.92 -14.21
C GLU A 147 -3.83 -4.53 -12.77
N VAL A 148 -2.63 -4.90 -12.33
CA VAL A 148 -2.11 -4.55 -11.01
C VAL A 148 -1.12 -3.40 -11.16
N ARG A 149 -1.38 -2.30 -10.48
CA ARG A 149 -0.57 -1.09 -10.48
C ARG A 149 0.12 -0.91 -9.15
N GLY A 150 1.37 -0.51 -9.16
CA GLY A 150 2.17 -0.26 -7.96
C GLY A 150 3.28 0.74 -8.19
N ARG A 151 4.08 0.98 -7.16
CA ARG A 151 5.14 1.98 -7.16
C ARG A 151 6.41 1.56 -7.89
N GLY A 152 6.60 0.27 -8.12
CA GLY A 152 7.82 -0.21 -8.78
C GLY A 152 7.86 -1.72 -8.92
N GLU A 153 8.85 -2.18 -9.69
CA GLU A 153 9.04 -3.59 -10.00
C GLU A 153 9.28 -4.46 -8.76
N LEU A 154 10.00 -3.93 -7.77
CA LEU A 154 10.27 -4.68 -6.53
C LEU A 154 8.99 -5.01 -5.77
N GLN A 155 8.05 -4.05 -5.68
CA GLN A 155 6.77 -4.27 -5.03
C GLN A 155 5.97 -5.37 -5.74
N MET A 156 5.95 -5.34 -7.08
CA MET A 156 5.30 -6.39 -7.87
C MET A 156 5.97 -7.75 -7.67
N ALA A 157 7.30 -7.80 -7.67
CA ALA A 157 8.05 -9.03 -7.45
C ALA A 157 7.77 -9.65 -6.06
N VAL A 158 7.71 -8.82 -5.02
CA VAL A 158 7.36 -9.26 -3.66
C VAL A 158 5.94 -9.79 -3.61
N LEU A 159 4.97 -9.12 -4.23
CA LEU A 159 3.59 -9.60 -4.30
C LEU A 159 3.50 -10.96 -5.00
N ILE A 160 4.11 -11.09 -6.18
CA ILE A 160 4.13 -12.33 -6.97
C ILE A 160 4.74 -13.47 -6.15
N GLU A 161 5.89 -13.23 -5.51
CA GLU A 161 6.57 -14.25 -4.71
C GLU A 161 5.77 -14.64 -3.46
N THR A 162 5.09 -13.68 -2.83
CA THR A 162 4.19 -13.96 -1.70
C THR A 162 3.03 -14.83 -2.14
N MET A 163 2.36 -14.49 -3.24
CA MET A 163 1.26 -15.27 -3.80
C MET A 163 1.73 -16.69 -4.20
N ARG A 164 2.92 -16.80 -4.80
CA ARG A 164 3.51 -18.10 -5.13
C ARG A 164 3.70 -18.97 -3.88
N ARG A 165 4.23 -18.42 -2.80
CA ARG A 165 4.40 -19.12 -1.51
C ARG A 165 3.09 -19.51 -0.85
N GLU A 166 2.05 -18.73 -1.06
CA GLU A 166 0.68 -19.05 -0.61
C GLU A 166 0.04 -20.18 -1.45
N GLY A 167 0.65 -20.57 -2.57
CA GLY A 167 0.20 -21.65 -3.44
C GLY A 167 -0.66 -21.20 -4.62
N TYR A 168 -0.56 -19.92 -5.00
CA TYR A 168 -1.17 -19.42 -6.24
C TYR A 168 -0.24 -19.68 -7.42
N GLU A 169 -0.79 -20.19 -8.51
CA GLU A 169 -0.14 -20.21 -9.81
C GLU A 169 -0.73 -19.12 -10.69
N LEU A 170 0.11 -18.24 -11.15
CA LEU A 170 -0.31 -17.12 -12.02
C LEU A 170 0.77 -16.83 -13.06
N MET A 171 0.35 -16.24 -14.16
CA MET A 171 1.24 -15.66 -15.15
C MET A 171 1.19 -14.14 -15.04
N VAL A 172 2.30 -13.49 -15.35
CA VAL A 172 2.41 -12.04 -15.31
C VAL A 172 3.01 -11.49 -16.60
N SER A 173 2.58 -10.29 -16.99
CA SER A 173 3.21 -9.58 -18.11
C SER A 173 4.54 -8.94 -17.68
N LYS A 174 5.28 -8.42 -18.65
CA LYS A 174 6.37 -7.48 -18.36
C LYS A 174 5.79 -6.21 -17.73
N PRO A 175 6.52 -5.58 -16.78
CA PRO A 175 6.11 -4.31 -16.21
C PRO A 175 6.06 -3.23 -17.29
N ARG A 176 5.09 -2.32 -17.18
CA ARG A 176 4.92 -1.17 -18.06
C ARG A 176 4.82 0.09 -17.21
N VAL A 177 5.49 1.14 -17.65
CA VAL A 177 5.36 2.46 -17.00
C VAL A 177 3.98 3.03 -17.30
N ILE A 178 3.34 3.57 -16.27
CA ILE A 178 2.05 4.25 -16.39
C ILE A 178 2.32 5.66 -16.87
N THR A 179 1.82 6.00 -18.05
CA THR A 179 1.91 7.35 -18.61
C THR A 179 0.59 8.09 -18.47
N LYS A 180 0.65 9.42 -18.34
CA LYS A 180 -0.52 10.30 -18.35
C LYS A 180 -0.53 11.12 -19.64
N GLU A 181 -1.71 11.38 -20.16
CA GLU A 181 -1.87 12.32 -21.28
C GLU A 181 -2.44 13.63 -20.73
N GLU A 182 -1.69 14.72 -20.90
CA GLU A 182 -2.08 16.03 -20.45
C GLU A 182 -1.74 17.07 -21.53
N GLY A 183 -2.76 17.82 -21.97
CA GLY A 183 -2.59 18.83 -23.02
C GLY A 183 -2.05 18.28 -24.36
N GLY A 184 -2.38 17.03 -24.73
CA GLY A 184 -1.92 16.36 -25.95
C GLY A 184 -0.46 15.91 -25.90
N LYS A 185 0.16 15.88 -24.70
CA LYS A 185 1.50 15.37 -24.45
C LYS A 185 1.44 14.15 -23.56
N ILE A 186 2.25 13.14 -23.88
CA ILE A 186 2.42 11.98 -23.02
C ILE A 186 3.48 12.33 -21.97
N LEU A 187 3.09 12.24 -20.71
CA LEU A 187 3.96 12.44 -19.54
C LEU A 187 4.32 11.09 -18.92
N GLU A 188 5.59 10.94 -18.58
CA GLU A 188 6.11 9.80 -17.82
C GLU A 188 6.37 10.22 -16.36
N PRO A 189 6.20 9.32 -15.37
CA PRO A 189 6.48 9.62 -13.99
C PRO A 189 7.98 9.84 -13.78
N MET A 190 8.33 10.85 -12.97
CA MET A 190 9.69 11.18 -12.62
C MET A 190 9.88 10.99 -11.11
N GLU A 191 11.01 10.42 -10.74
CA GLU A 191 11.38 10.18 -9.33
C GLU A 191 12.56 11.06 -8.91
N LYS A 192 12.52 11.50 -7.66
CA LYS A 192 13.65 12.12 -6.99
C LYS A 192 14.42 11.06 -6.22
N VAL A 193 15.64 10.78 -6.66
CA VAL A 193 16.56 9.81 -6.02
C VAL A 193 17.57 10.57 -5.19
N SER A 194 17.62 10.29 -3.88
CA SER A 194 18.64 10.83 -2.97
C SER A 194 19.59 9.70 -2.56
N LEU A 195 20.88 9.92 -2.71
CA LEU A 195 21.93 8.93 -2.50
C LEU A 195 23.00 9.48 -1.55
N ASP A 196 23.35 8.71 -0.54
CA ASP A 196 24.52 8.96 0.29
C ASP A 196 25.57 7.88 0.01
N ILE A 197 26.65 8.26 -0.69
CA ILE A 197 27.64 7.34 -1.22
C ILE A 197 29.07 7.75 -0.85
N PRO A 198 30.03 6.80 -0.86
CA PRO A 198 31.45 7.13 -0.78
C PRO A 198 31.91 8.00 -1.96
N GLU A 199 32.80 8.94 -1.69
CA GLU A 199 33.29 9.91 -2.69
C GLU A 199 33.94 9.23 -3.92
N ASP A 200 34.61 8.10 -3.73
CA ASP A 200 35.23 7.31 -4.82
C ASP A 200 34.23 6.68 -5.78
N LYS A 201 32.93 6.61 -5.42
CA LYS A 201 31.86 6.05 -6.23
C LYS A 201 31.02 7.06 -7.00
N VAL A 202 31.25 8.36 -6.78
CA VAL A 202 30.48 9.45 -7.42
C VAL A 202 30.47 9.31 -8.96
N GLY A 203 31.60 9.07 -9.57
CA GLY A 203 31.71 8.92 -11.03
C GLY A 203 30.91 7.74 -11.56
N THR A 204 31.05 6.57 -10.93
CA THR A 204 30.36 5.34 -11.35
C THR A 204 28.84 5.47 -11.21
N VAL A 205 28.37 6.09 -10.13
CA VAL A 205 26.93 6.29 -9.91
C VAL A 205 26.36 7.29 -10.89
N THR A 206 27.07 8.40 -11.12
CA THR A 206 26.67 9.43 -12.09
C THR A 206 26.56 8.85 -13.49
N GLU A 207 27.52 8.05 -13.92
CA GLU A 207 27.49 7.37 -15.22
C GLU A 207 26.26 6.45 -15.35
N LYS A 208 26.04 5.57 -14.36
CA LYS A 208 24.91 4.63 -14.37
C LYS A 208 23.54 5.32 -14.38
N LEU A 209 23.38 6.40 -13.62
CA LEU A 209 22.12 7.13 -13.61
C LEU A 209 21.92 7.98 -14.87
N SER A 210 23.00 8.54 -15.43
CA SER A 210 22.93 9.30 -16.69
C SER A 210 22.54 8.42 -17.88
N THR A 211 23.00 7.16 -17.94
CA THR A 211 22.56 6.21 -18.97
C THR A 211 21.06 5.90 -18.91
N ARG A 212 20.44 6.08 -17.73
CA ARG A 212 19.01 5.97 -17.51
C ARG A 212 18.27 7.31 -17.63
N LYS A 213 18.85 8.30 -18.28
CA LYS A 213 18.33 9.67 -18.43
C LYS A 213 18.18 10.44 -17.10
N GLY A 214 18.83 9.99 -16.05
CA GLY A 214 18.87 10.70 -14.76
C GLY A 214 19.64 12.02 -14.90
N ARG A 215 19.10 13.08 -14.33
CA ARG A 215 19.72 14.40 -14.25
C ARG A 215 20.09 14.69 -12.82
N MET A 216 21.38 14.96 -12.58
CA MET A 216 21.84 15.40 -11.26
C MET A 216 21.25 16.78 -10.95
N THR A 217 20.59 16.89 -9.80
CA THR A 217 19.97 18.16 -9.32
C THR A 217 20.75 18.78 -8.18
N ASN A 218 21.45 17.95 -7.38
CA ASN A 218 22.24 18.44 -6.24
C ASN A 218 23.43 17.51 -5.96
N LEU A 219 24.54 18.07 -5.48
CA LEU A 219 25.70 17.33 -4.99
C LEU A 219 26.31 18.09 -3.80
N GLN A 220 26.38 17.44 -2.65
CA GLN A 220 26.96 18.00 -1.43
C GLN A 220 28.04 17.06 -0.89
N ASN A 221 29.27 17.56 -0.80
CA ASN A 221 30.36 16.85 -0.14
C ASN A 221 30.49 17.36 1.29
N HIS A 222 30.35 16.48 2.26
CA HIS A 222 30.41 16.80 3.69
C HIS A 222 31.84 16.73 4.27
N GLY A 223 32.84 16.43 3.45
CA GLY A 223 34.25 16.34 3.90
C GLY A 223 34.55 15.10 4.76
N SER A 224 33.58 14.18 4.92
CA SER A 224 33.71 12.93 5.68
C SER A 224 34.08 11.72 4.82
N GLY A 225 34.45 11.95 3.53
CA GLY A 225 34.64 10.88 2.53
C GLY A 225 33.32 10.36 1.97
N ARG A 226 32.18 11.00 2.29
CA ARG A 226 30.86 10.69 1.75
C ARG A 226 30.25 11.91 1.07
N VAL A 227 29.48 11.64 0.04
CA VAL A 227 28.82 12.65 -0.78
C VAL A 227 27.32 12.32 -0.87
N ASN A 228 26.52 13.34 -0.63
CA ASN A 228 25.08 13.28 -0.87
C ASN A 228 24.77 13.80 -2.27
N MET A 229 24.04 13.02 -3.06
CA MET A 229 23.67 13.34 -4.44
C MET A 229 22.18 13.22 -4.61
N GLU A 230 21.60 14.12 -5.39
CA GLU A 230 20.20 14.07 -5.78
C GLU A 230 20.09 14.02 -7.32
N PHE A 231 19.20 13.16 -7.78
CA PHE A 231 18.90 13.01 -9.19
C PHE A 231 17.38 13.09 -9.41
N SER A 232 16.99 13.59 -10.58
CA SER A 232 15.68 13.41 -11.15
C SER A 232 15.80 12.40 -12.29
N ILE A 233 15.06 11.29 -12.22
CA ILE A 233 15.16 10.15 -13.13
C ILE A 233 13.75 9.67 -13.52
N PRO A 234 13.53 9.23 -14.78
CA PRO A 234 12.31 8.53 -15.15
C PRO A 234 12.15 7.23 -14.36
N SER A 235 10.93 6.91 -13.95
CA SER A 235 10.59 5.67 -13.21
C SER A 235 10.86 4.41 -14.03
#